data_6db4f962c2005a9aec480a2b3c6f4570
#
_entry.id   6db4f962c2005a9aec480a2b3c6f4570
#
_cell.length_a   1.000
_cell.length_b   1.000
_cell.length_c   1.000
_cell.angle_alpha   90.00
_cell.angle_beta   90.00
_cell.angle_gamma   90.00
#
_symmetry.space_group_name_H-M   'P 1'
#
loop_
_entity.id
_entity.type
_entity.pdbx_description
1 polymer ?
#
loop_
_entity_poly.entity_id
_entity_poly.type
_entity_poly.pdbx_seq_one_letter_code
_entity_poly.pdbx_strand_id
1 'polypeptide(L)'
;STTKTYKDPEGKILAWYSKGLVGGKILKDFSFLPVVDDVLLREKDKLEEFFIKIFTIRRFRNLKEQFSENKELNLFHEKIKYVLMSFSPDLLEFLEKEIKKGMGIEEYERYFFNICSKNLERGKVINAVLHIFGKISRKLKRGEKRYFLDLLEKYKTGKKSWRFILNELERLFKKYKLFEDRYEIIFNLYPDRLREKFLK
;
A
#
# COMPACT_ATOMS: atom_id res chain seq x y z
N SER A 1 13.10 -8.40 -16.93
CA SER A 1 13.15 -9.87 -16.84
C SER A 1 13.21 -10.47 -18.24
N THR A 2 14.22 -11.26 -18.52
CA THR A 2 14.27 -12.03 -19.74
C THR A 2 13.60 -13.37 -19.50
N THR A 3 12.47 -13.61 -20.16
CA THR A 3 11.87 -14.94 -20.20
C THR A 3 12.74 -15.81 -21.07
N LYS A 4 13.50 -16.74 -20.47
CA LYS A 4 14.18 -17.78 -21.24
C LYS A 4 13.24 -18.97 -21.37
N THR A 5 12.85 -19.29 -22.59
CA THR A 5 12.10 -20.50 -22.90
C THR A 5 13.09 -21.62 -23.24
N TYR A 6 12.99 -22.72 -22.51
CA TYR A 6 13.70 -23.97 -22.86
C TYR A 6 12.65 -24.98 -23.30
N LYS A 7 12.99 -25.78 -24.33
CA LYS A 7 12.23 -26.99 -24.65
C LYS A 7 12.89 -28.15 -23.92
N ASP A 8 12.11 -28.92 -23.15
CA ASP A 8 12.60 -30.18 -22.64
C ASP A 8 12.79 -31.21 -23.77
N PRO A 9 13.41 -32.37 -23.50
CA PRO A 9 13.60 -33.41 -24.51
C PRO A 9 12.30 -33.93 -25.13
N GLU A 10 11.16 -33.70 -24.48
CA GLU A 10 9.82 -34.09 -24.93
C GLU A 10 9.11 -32.96 -25.71
N GLY A 11 9.82 -31.84 -25.94
CA GLY A 11 9.29 -30.69 -26.71
C GLY A 11 8.39 -29.73 -25.93
N LYS A 12 8.19 -29.95 -24.63
CA LYS A 12 7.40 -29.08 -23.76
C LYS A 12 8.14 -27.78 -23.46
N ILE A 13 7.49 -26.65 -23.68
CA ILE A 13 8.08 -25.33 -23.40
C ILE A 13 8.09 -25.10 -21.90
N LEU A 14 9.28 -25.03 -21.30
CA LEU A 14 9.50 -24.61 -19.93
C LEU A 14 9.87 -23.13 -19.94
N ALA A 15 9.00 -22.28 -19.40
CA ALA A 15 9.28 -20.85 -19.22
C ALA A 15 9.86 -20.63 -17.82
N TRP A 16 11.11 -20.16 -17.74
CA TRP A 16 11.73 -19.74 -16.49
C TRP A 16 11.74 -18.22 -16.43
N TYR A 17 11.02 -17.69 -15.45
CA TYR A 17 11.16 -16.27 -15.10
C TYR A 17 12.45 -16.10 -14.30
N SER A 18 13.54 -15.71 -14.95
CA SER A 18 14.75 -15.33 -14.26
C SER A 18 14.81 -13.81 -14.12
N LYS A 19 15.13 -13.34 -12.95
CA LYS A 19 15.35 -11.90 -12.68
C LYS A 19 16.61 -11.36 -13.37
N GLY A 20 17.33 -12.21 -14.13
CA GLY A 20 18.63 -11.92 -14.73
C GLY A 20 19.72 -11.69 -13.67
N LEU A 21 21.00 -11.72 -14.07
CA LEU A 21 22.12 -11.52 -13.15
C LEU A 21 22.09 -10.12 -12.50
N VAL A 22 21.81 -9.07 -13.29
CA VAL A 22 21.75 -7.70 -12.82
C VAL A 22 20.54 -7.47 -11.91
N GLY A 23 19.35 -7.89 -12.32
CA GLY A 23 18.15 -7.79 -11.51
C GLY A 23 18.23 -8.59 -10.21
N GLY A 24 18.84 -9.78 -10.25
CA GLY A 24 19.09 -10.59 -9.06
C GLY A 24 20.03 -9.92 -8.08
N LYS A 25 21.10 -9.27 -8.57
CA LYS A 25 22.04 -8.52 -7.74
C LYS A 25 21.38 -7.28 -7.12
N ILE A 26 20.63 -6.49 -7.91
CA ILE A 26 19.90 -5.34 -7.42
C ILE A 26 18.93 -5.74 -6.30
N LEU A 27 18.18 -6.83 -6.48
CA LEU A 27 17.25 -7.32 -5.46
C LEU A 27 17.94 -7.79 -4.19
N LYS A 28 19.17 -8.34 -4.30
CA LYS A 28 19.97 -8.75 -3.15
C LYS A 28 20.55 -7.55 -2.41
N ASP A 29 21.14 -6.61 -3.15
CA ASP A 29 21.85 -5.45 -2.58
C ASP A 29 20.86 -4.36 -2.09
N PHE A 30 19.67 -4.30 -2.68
CA PHE A 30 18.61 -3.32 -2.40
C PHE A 30 17.26 -3.98 -2.13
N SER A 31 17.25 -5.01 -1.28
CA SER A 31 16.06 -5.80 -0.95
C SER A 31 14.86 -4.99 -0.41
N PHE A 32 15.14 -3.78 0.08
CA PHE A 32 14.17 -2.81 0.59
C PHE A 32 13.53 -1.94 -0.51
N LEU A 33 14.05 -1.99 -1.76
CA LEU A 33 13.44 -1.24 -2.87
C LEU A 33 12.36 -2.07 -3.55
N PRO A 34 11.23 -1.45 -3.93
CA PRO A 34 10.25 -2.11 -4.78
C PRO A 34 10.85 -2.27 -6.18
N VAL A 35 11.08 -3.49 -6.60
CA VAL A 35 11.54 -3.83 -7.95
C VAL A 35 10.39 -4.53 -8.67
N VAL A 36 9.97 -3.97 -9.80
CA VAL A 36 8.86 -4.49 -10.61
C VAL A 36 9.32 -4.61 -12.06
N ASP A 37 8.84 -5.65 -12.73
CA ASP A 37 9.06 -5.85 -14.16
C ASP A 37 8.34 -4.75 -14.96
N ASP A 38 8.97 -4.27 -16.03
CA ASP A 38 8.40 -3.25 -16.90
C ASP A 38 7.10 -3.71 -17.59
N VAL A 39 6.97 -5.00 -17.87
CA VAL A 39 5.74 -5.59 -18.42
C VAL A 39 4.59 -5.47 -17.41
N LEU A 40 4.86 -5.76 -16.13
CA LEU A 40 3.85 -5.62 -15.07
C LEU A 40 3.45 -4.17 -14.82
N LEU A 41 4.34 -3.20 -15.07
CA LEU A 41 4.02 -1.77 -14.96
C LEU A 41 3.03 -1.27 -16.02
N ARG A 42 2.74 -2.06 -17.06
CA ARG A 42 1.66 -1.78 -18.02
C ARG A 42 0.27 -2.05 -17.44
N GLU A 43 0.21 -2.90 -16.42
CA GLU A 43 -1.02 -3.14 -15.67
C GLU A 43 -1.26 -1.99 -14.68
N LYS A 44 -2.40 -1.33 -14.80
CA LYS A 44 -2.74 -0.14 -14.03
C LYS A 44 -2.66 -0.37 -12.51
N ASP A 45 -3.18 -1.49 -12.02
CA ASP A 45 -3.16 -1.85 -10.61
C ASP A 45 -1.71 -2.07 -10.11
N LYS A 46 -0.84 -2.67 -10.93
CA LYS A 46 0.57 -2.89 -10.59
C LYS A 46 1.38 -1.62 -10.60
N LEU A 47 1.09 -0.73 -11.53
CA LEU A 47 1.70 0.61 -11.57
C LEU A 47 1.30 1.43 -10.34
N GLU A 48 0.02 1.41 -9.96
CA GLU A 48 -0.46 2.09 -8.76
C GLU A 48 0.19 1.52 -7.50
N GLU A 49 0.24 0.18 -7.35
CA GLU A 49 0.93 -0.50 -6.25
C GLU A 49 2.40 -0.06 -6.14
N PHE A 50 3.10 0.01 -7.26
CA PHE A 50 4.50 0.43 -7.33
C PHE A 50 4.69 1.86 -6.80
N PHE A 51 3.86 2.81 -7.24
CA PHE A 51 3.90 4.18 -6.74
C PHE A 51 3.58 4.27 -5.25
N ILE A 52 2.59 3.53 -4.77
CA ILE A 52 2.25 3.49 -3.35
C ILE A 52 3.46 3.04 -2.53
N LYS A 53 4.14 1.97 -2.94
CA LYS A 53 5.35 1.47 -2.27
C LYS A 53 6.47 2.51 -2.25
N ILE A 54 6.79 3.12 -3.39
CA ILE A 54 7.85 4.13 -3.49
C ILE A 54 7.59 5.31 -2.56
N PHE A 55 6.37 5.87 -2.60
CA PHE A 55 6.07 7.04 -1.78
C PHE A 55 5.92 6.69 -0.29
N THR A 56 5.49 5.49 0.05
CA THR A 56 5.47 4.97 1.42
C THR A 56 6.89 4.85 1.97
N ILE A 57 7.82 4.25 1.21
CA ILE A 57 9.23 4.12 1.58
C ILE A 57 9.91 5.48 1.68
N ARG A 58 9.65 6.40 0.74
CA ARG A 58 10.19 7.76 0.79
C ARG A 58 9.80 8.49 2.07
N ARG A 59 8.52 8.39 2.49
CA ARG A 59 8.05 9.00 3.74
C ARG A 59 8.79 8.46 4.96
N PHE A 60 9.03 7.16 5.00
CA PHE A 60 9.78 6.56 6.10
C PHE A 60 11.24 7.03 6.10
N ARG A 61 11.88 7.13 4.94
CA ARG A 61 13.25 7.66 4.84
C ARG A 61 13.35 9.11 5.32
N ASN A 62 12.40 9.94 4.92
CA ASN A 62 12.34 11.33 5.39
C ASN A 62 12.18 11.40 6.92
N LEU A 63 11.37 10.50 7.51
CA LEU A 63 11.31 10.39 8.98
C LEU A 63 12.67 10.02 9.55
N LYS A 64 13.32 8.98 8.99
CA LYS A 64 14.59 8.47 9.52
C LYS A 64 15.71 9.51 9.48
N GLU A 65 15.75 10.37 8.45
CA GLU A 65 16.70 11.48 8.34
C GLU A 65 16.52 12.56 9.43
N GLN A 66 15.31 12.72 9.95
CA GLN A 66 14.95 13.74 10.93
C GLN A 66 14.67 13.14 12.31
N PHE A 67 14.83 11.82 12.45
CA PHE A 67 14.47 11.11 13.67
C PHE A 67 15.34 11.48 14.85
N SER A 68 14.71 11.91 15.92
CA SER A 68 15.36 12.22 17.21
C SER A 68 14.77 11.41 18.36
N GLU A 69 13.45 11.13 18.34
CA GLU A 69 12.74 10.50 19.45
C GLU A 69 11.67 9.49 18.99
N ASN A 70 11.39 8.50 19.83
CA ASN A 70 10.33 7.51 19.57
C ASN A 70 8.92 8.12 19.43
N LYS A 71 8.70 9.33 19.93
CA LYS A 71 7.43 10.06 19.73
C LYS A 71 7.16 10.32 18.25
N GLU A 72 8.18 10.65 17.48
CA GLU A 72 8.07 10.91 16.03
C GLU A 72 7.73 9.62 15.28
N LEU A 73 8.31 8.49 15.71
CA LEU A 73 7.98 7.17 15.16
C LEU A 73 6.52 6.81 15.40
N ASN A 74 6.01 7.05 16.60
CA ASN A 74 4.61 6.79 16.95
C ASN A 74 3.65 7.65 16.12
N LEU A 75 3.95 8.94 15.95
CA LEU A 75 3.15 9.84 15.11
C LEU A 75 3.16 9.41 13.64
N PHE A 76 4.31 9.04 13.11
CA PHE A 76 4.43 8.52 11.77
C PHE A 76 3.62 7.22 11.61
N HIS A 77 3.75 6.29 12.57
CA HIS A 77 3.03 5.02 12.52
C HIS A 77 1.52 5.25 12.50
N GLU A 78 0.98 6.13 13.33
CA GLU A 78 -0.45 6.47 13.32
C GLU A 78 -0.93 7.02 11.97
N LYS A 79 -0.10 7.78 11.26
CA LYS A 79 -0.42 8.31 9.92
C LYS A 79 -0.32 7.25 8.81
N ILE A 80 0.62 6.30 8.92
CA ILE A 80 0.92 5.34 7.86
C ILE A 80 0.18 4.00 8.01
N LYS A 81 -0.34 3.67 9.18
CA LYS A 81 -0.85 2.35 9.53
C LYS A 81 -1.90 1.79 8.57
N TYR A 82 -2.79 2.62 8.03
CA TYR A 82 -3.81 2.14 7.08
C TYR A 82 -3.22 1.77 5.72
N VAL A 83 -2.10 2.40 5.34
CA VAL A 83 -1.34 2.00 4.15
C VAL A 83 -0.67 0.66 4.42
N LEU A 84 -0.02 0.49 5.57
CA LEU A 84 0.61 -0.77 5.97
C LEU A 84 -0.42 -1.90 6.10
N MET A 85 -1.61 -1.61 6.64
CA MET A 85 -2.72 -2.56 6.74
C MET A 85 -3.13 -3.11 5.38
N SER A 86 -3.08 -2.29 4.34
CA SER A 86 -3.43 -2.72 2.98
C SER A 86 -2.42 -3.70 2.37
N PHE A 87 -1.19 -3.73 2.87
CA PHE A 87 -0.18 -4.71 2.49
C PHE A 87 -0.23 -5.99 3.34
N SER A 88 -0.27 -5.85 4.67
CA SER A 88 -0.28 -6.98 5.60
C SER A 88 -0.89 -6.61 6.95
N PRO A 89 -2.18 -6.91 7.17
CA PRO A 89 -2.83 -6.67 8.46
C PRO A 89 -2.14 -7.39 9.62
N ASP A 90 -1.75 -8.65 9.41
CA ASP A 90 -1.15 -9.49 10.47
C ASP A 90 0.22 -8.95 10.93
N LEU A 91 1.07 -8.57 9.97
CA LEU A 91 2.37 -7.97 10.31
C LEU A 91 2.20 -6.58 10.93
N LEU A 92 1.17 -5.83 10.54
CA LEU A 92 0.85 -4.55 11.17
C LEU A 92 0.42 -4.75 12.62
N GLU A 93 -0.45 -5.71 12.90
CA GLU A 93 -0.88 -6.01 14.29
C GLU A 93 0.31 -6.37 15.19
N PHE A 94 1.24 -7.18 14.66
CA PHE A 94 2.49 -7.47 15.36
C PHE A 94 3.30 -6.20 15.62
N LEU A 95 3.50 -5.37 14.58
CA LEU A 95 4.27 -4.12 14.67
C LEU A 95 3.66 -3.15 15.69
N GLU A 96 2.33 -3.01 15.74
CA GLU A 96 1.63 -2.18 16.73
C GLU A 96 1.84 -2.66 18.18
N LYS A 97 1.95 -3.97 18.39
CA LYS A 97 2.27 -4.55 19.69
C LYS A 97 3.70 -4.22 20.13
N GLU A 98 4.64 -4.33 19.22
CA GLU A 98 6.06 -4.08 19.51
C GLU A 98 6.37 -2.59 19.71
N ILE A 99 5.71 -1.70 18.95
CA ILE A 99 5.80 -0.25 19.17
C ILE A 99 5.38 0.13 20.60
N LYS A 100 4.31 -0.47 21.11
CA LYS A 100 3.84 -0.22 22.51
C LYS A 100 4.84 -0.68 23.58
N LYS A 101 5.75 -1.60 23.23
CA LYS A 101 6.84 -2.05 24.10
C LYS A 101 8.09 -1.17 24.03
N GLY A 102 8.08 -0.12 23.18
CA GLY A 102 9.20 0.81 23.05
C GLY A 102 10.18 0.44 21.91
N MET A 103 9.68 -0.19 20.84
CA MET A 103 10.49 -0.52 19.67
C MET A 103 11.26 0.70 19.14
N GLY A 104 12.55 0.52 18.86
CA GLY A 104 13.39 1.53 18.23
C GLY A 104 13.22 1.61 16.70
N ILE A 105 13.72 2.71 16.11
CA ILE A 105 13.55 2.98 14.66
C ILE A 105 14.21 1.93 13.77
N GLU A 106 15.36 1.36 14.17
CA GLU A 106 16.09 0.35 13.39
C GLU A 106 15.31 -0.98 13.33
N GLU A 107 14.65 -1.33 14.41
CA GLU A 107 13.81 -2.52 14.47
C GLU A 107 12.51 -2.29 13.70
N TYR A 108 11.89 -1.12 13.86
CA TYR A 108 10.72 -0.71 13.08
C TYR A 108 11.00 -0.77 11.57
N GLU A 109 12.15 -0.29 11.13
CA GLU A 109 12.58 -0.31 9.72
C GLU A 109 12.50 -1.71 9.12
N ARG A 110 12.99 -2.73 9.83
CA ARG A 110 12.96 -4.13 9.35
C ARG A 110 11.53 -4.63 9.12
N TYR A 111 10.63 -4.38 10.06
CA TYR A 111 9.21 -4.76 9.92
C TYR A 111 8.50 -3.94 8.86
N PHE A 112 8.77 -2.65 8.82
CA PHE A 112 8.21 -1.74 7.81
C PHE A 112 8.53 -2.19 6.39
N PHE A 113 9.79 -2.50 6.10
CA PHE A 113 10.18 -2.99 4.77
C PHE A 113 9.61 -4.38 4.48
N ASN A 114 9.53 -5.26 5.48
CA ASN A 114 8.87 -6.56 5.31
C ASN A 114 7.40 -6.38 4.92
N ILE A 115 6.66 -5.46 5.56
CA ILE A 115 5.29 -5.14 5.18
C ILE A 115 5.23 -4.59 3.75
N CYS A 116 6.07 -3.59 3.42
CA CYS A 116 6.12 -2.98 2.10
C CYS A 116 6.54 -3.94 0.97
N SER A 117 7.22 -5.06 1.29
CA SER A 117 7.56 -6.10 0.32
C SER A 117 6.35 -6.94 -0.13
N LYS A 118 5.26 -6.94 0.64
CA LYS A 118 4.05 -7.70 0.31
C LYS A 118 3.30 -7.08 -0.86
N ASN A 119 2.51 -7.90 -1.56
CA ASN A 119 1.66 -7.42 -2.64
C ASN A 119 0.37 -6.79 -2.09
N LEU A 120 -0.14 -5.80 -2.82
CA LEU A 120 -1.48 -5.28 -2.59
C LEU A 120 -2.52 -6.29 -3.08
N GLU A 121 -3.31 -6.79 -2.16
CA GLU A 121 -4.45 -7.65 -2.46
C GLU A 121 -5.75 -6.90 -2.22
N ARG A 122 -6.71 -6.97 -3.15
CA ARG A 122 -7.97 -6.23 -3.03
C ARG A 122 -8.70 -6.47 -1.71
N GLY A 123 -8.64 -7.71 -1.18
CA GLY A 123 -9.23 -8.03 0.12
C GLY A 123 -8.60 -7.27 1.28
N LYS A 124 -7.26 -7.15 1.31
CA LYS A 124 -6.54 -6.39 2.35
C LYS A 124 -6.80 -4.89 2.24
N VAL A 125 -6.86 -4.37 1.01
CA VAL A 125 -7.23 -2.96 0.77
C VAL A 125 -8.65 -2.69 1.27
N ILE A 126 -9.62 -3.56 0.97
CA ILE A 126 -11.00 -3.44 1.46
C ILE A 126 -11.02 -3.45 2.98
N ASN A 127 -10.27 -4.33 3.63
CA ASN A 127 -10.16 -4.38 5.08
C ASN A 127 -9.67 -3.03 5.65
N ALA A 128 -8.57 -2.47 5.13
CA ALA A 128 -8.06 -1.18 5.55
C ALA A 128 -9.08 -0.05 5.37
N VAL A 129 -9.76 -0.01 4.22
CA VAL A 129 -10.82 0.97 3.91
C VAL A 129 -12.00 0.82 4.86
N LEU A 130 -12.43 -0.40 5.18
CA LEU A 130 -13.53 -0.65 6.11
C LEU A 130 -13.20 -0.21 7.54
N HIS A 131 -11.95 -0.36 7.97
CA HIS A 131 -11.48 0.18 9.26
C HIS A 131 -11.61 1.71 9.32
N ILE A 132 -11.24 2.42 8.25
CA ILE A 132 -11.41 3.88 8.15
C ILE A 132 -12.90 4.24 8.06
N PHE A 133 -13.66 3.54 7.20
CA PHE A 133 -15.09 3.77 7.02
C PHE A 133 -15.88 3.58 8.33
N GLY A 134 -15.48 2.63 9.16
CA GLY A 134 -16.07 2.40 10.49
C GLY A 134 -16.05 3.65 11.37
N LYS A 135 -15.01 4.51 11.25
CA LYS A 135 -14.89 5.75 12.04
C LYS A 135 -15.95 6.80 11.68
N ILE A 136 -16.37 6.83 10.42
CA ILE A 136 -17.36 7.79 9.93
C ILE A 136 -18.78 7.20 9.83
N SER A 137 -18.90 5.89 9.75
CA SER A 137 -20.14 5.19 9.38
C SER A 137 -21.35 5.59 10.25
N ARG A 138 -21.16 5.88 11.54
CA ARG A 138 -22.26 6.29 12.44
C ARG A 138 -22.89 7.63 12.06
N LYS A 139 -22.13 8.52 11.40
CA LYS A 139 -22.59 9.86 10.98
C LYS A 139 -23.22 9.86 9.58
N LEU A 140 -23.00 8.81 8.79
CA LEU A 140 -23.50 8.73 7.42
C LEU A 140 -25.00 8.44 7.35
N LYS A 141 -25.67 9.03 6.36
CA LYS A 141 -27.04 8.67 5.99
C LYS A 141 -27.08 7.27 5.40
N ARG A 142 -28.22 6.58 5.52
CA ARG A 142 -28.41 5.19 5.01
C ARG A 142 -28.03 5.07 3.53
N GLY A 143 -28.43 6.02 2.69
CA GLY A 143 -28.10 6.02 1.26
C GLY A 143 -26.59 6.12 0.99
N GLU A 144 -25.86 6.97 1.75
CA GLU A 144 -24.41 7.12 1.61
C GLU A 144 -23.65 5.84 2.01
N LYS A 145 -24.10 5.20 3.10
CA LYS A 145 -23.54 3.89 3.51
C LYS A 145 -23.70 2.86 2.41
N ARG A 146 -24.92 2.71 1.89
CA ARG A 146 -25.23 1.77 0.81
C ARG A 146 -24.38 2.04 -0.42
N TYR A 147 -24.34 3.29 -0.86
CA TYR A 147 -23.53 3.71 -2.01
C TYR A 147 -22.05 3.37 -1.83
N PHE A 148 -21.48 3.66 -0.66
CA PHE A 148 -20.07 3.36 -0.41
C PHE A 148 -19.78 1.86 -0.39
N LEU A 149 -20.64 1.05 0.21
CA LEU A 149 -20.51 -0.42 0.19
C LEU A 149 -20.63 -0.98 -1.24
N ASP A 150 -21.53 -0.46 -2.05
CA ASP A 150 -21.65 -0.82 -3.48
C ASP A 150 -20.36 -0.46 -4.27
N LEU A 151 -19.69 0.64 -3.90
CA LEU A 151 -18.39 0.99 -4.48
C LEU A 151 -17.29 0.00 -4.09
N LEU A 152 -17.26 -0.48 -2.85
CA LEU A 152 -16.31 -1.51 -2.42
C LEU A 152 -16.50 -2.81 -3.21
N GLU A 153 -17.74 -3.22 -3.49
CA GLU A 153 -17.99 -4.39 -4.35
C GLU A 153 -17.53 -4.16 -5.79
N LYS A 154 -17.66 -2.94 -6.33
CA LYS A 154 -17.11 -2.59 -7.65
C LYS A 154 -15.57 -2.61 -7.64
N TYR A 155 -14.92 -2.19 -6.56
CA TYR A 155 -13.48 -2.32 -6.40
C TYR A 155 -13.05 -3.78 -6.33
N LYS A 156 -13.74 -4.60 -5.52
CA LYS A 156 -13.48 -6.04 -5.38
C LYS A 156 -13.49 -6.77 -6.73
N THR A 157 -14.43 -6.41 -7.60
CA THR A 157 -14.58 -6.98 -8.95
C THR A 157 -13.70 -6.30 -10.02
N GLY A 158 -12.83 -5.37 -9.66
CA GLY A 158 -11.94 -4.70 -10.61
C GLY A 158 -12.56 -3.57 -11.44
N LYS A 159 -13.83 -3.25 -11.21
CA LYS A 159 -14.56 -2.20 -11.97
C LYS A 159 -14.18 -0.78 -11.53
N LYS A 160 -13.54 -0.63 -10.38
CA LYS A 160 -13.06 0.65 -9.85
C LYS A 160 -11.65 0.48 -9.29
N SER A 161 -10.86 1.56 -9.32
CA SER A 161 -9.52 1.61 -8.73
C SER A 161 -9.56 1.89 -7.23
N TRP A 162 -8.48 1.57 -6.52
CA TRP A 162 -8.35 1.94 -5.11
C TRP A 162 -8.42 3.46 -4.93
N ARG A 163 -7.77 4.23 -5.80
CA ARG A 163 -7.80 5.70 -5.73
C ARG A 163 -9.22 6.24 -5.79
N PHE A 164 -10.09 5.66 -6.61
CA PHE A 164 -11.48 6.06 -6.69
C PHE A 164 -12.21 5.89 -5.34
N ILE A 165 -12.00 4.75 -4.69
CA ILE A 165 -12.60 4.46 -3.37
C ILE A 165 -12.11 5.44 -2.31
N LEU A 166 -10.80 5.72 -2.29
CA LEU A 166 -10.22 6.67 -1.34
C LEU A 166 -10.74 8.10 -1.54
N ASN A 167 -10.90 8.54 -2.78
CA ASN A 167 -11.47 9.87 -3.06
C ASN A 167 -12.91 10.00 -2.54
N GLU A 168 -13.74 8.97 -2.73
CA GLU A 168 -15.10 8.98 -2.20
C GLU A 168 -15.10 8.97 -0.66
N LEU A 169 -14.22 8.22 -0.05
CA LEU A 169 -14.09 8.21 1.41
C LEU A 169 -13.60 9.55 1.94
N GLU A 170 -12.58 10.14 1.32
CA GLU A 170 -12.07 11.49 1.65
C GLU A 170 -13.17 12.56 1.53
N ARG A 171 -13.98 12.51 0.46
CA ARG A 171 -15.13 13.39 0.26
C ARG A 171 -16.12 13.29 1.42
N LEU A 172 -16.40 12.07 1.90
CA LEU A 172 -17.28 11.86 3.06
C LEU A 172 -16.66 12.44 4.34
N PHE A 173 -15.37 12.23 4.58
CA PHE A 173 -14.67 12.78 5.74
C PHE A 173 -14.70 14.32 5.74
N LYS A 174 -14.47 14.96 4.59
CA LYS A 174 -14.57 16.41 4.43
C LYS A 174 -16.00 16.93 4.66
N LYS A 175 -16.99 16.25 4.08
CA LYS A 175 -18.41 16.60 4.23
C LYS A 175 -18.86 16.64 5.70
N TYR A 176 -18.39 15.65 6.49
CA TYR A 176 -18.78 15.52 7.90
C TYR A 176 -17.77 16.15 8.87
N LYS A 177 -16.77 16.90 8.35
CA LYS A 177 -15.72 17.59 9.12
C LYS A 177 -14.98 16.63 10.11
N LEU A 178 -14.63 15.43 9.63
CA LEU A 178 -13.96 14.39 10.40
C LEU A 178 -12.52 14.15 9.93
N PHE A 179 -12.01 14.99 9.04
CA PHE A 179 -10.64 14.86 8.56
C PHE A 179 -9.68 15.17 9.70
N GLU A 180 -8.78 14.23 9.98
CA GLU A 180 -7.73 14.33 10.98
C GLU A 180 -6.39 13.98 10.33
N ASP A 181 -5.28 14.48 10.87
CA ASP A 181 -3.91 14.27 10.37
C ASP A 181 -3.55 12.79 10.21
N ARG A 182 -4.13 11.93 11.05
CA ARG A 182 -3.92 10.47 10.95
C ARG A 182 -4.38 9.84 9.64
N TYR A 183 -5.22 10.53 8.87
CA TYR A 183 -5.71 10.07 7.56
C TYR A 183 -5.00 10.74 6.39
N GLU A 184 -4.09 11.66 6.66
CA GLU A 184 -3.37 12.42 5.63
C GLU A 184 -2.68 11.51 4.62
N ILE A 185 -1.90 10.54 5.08
CA ILE A 185 -1.11 9.70 4.20
C ILE A 185 -1.98 8.77 3.35
N ILE A 186 -3.02 8.15 3.94
CA ILE A 186 -3.88 7.23 3.18
C ILE A 186 -4.69 7.95 2.08
N PHE A 187 -5.08 9.20 2.30
CA PHE A 187 -5.74 10.00 1.28
C PHE A 187 -4.76 10.63 0.28
N ASN A 188 -3.48 10.76 0.64
CA ASN A 188 -2.42 11.34 -0.17
C ASN A 188 -1.30 10.31 -0.44
N LEU A 189 -1.64 9.13 -0.97
CA LEU A 189 -0.70 8.01 -1.20
C LEU A 189 0.50 8.41 -2.06
N TYR A 190 0.29 9.26 -3.06
CA TYR A 190 1.27 9.77 -4.01
C TYR A 190 0.86 11.17 -4.50
N PRO A 191 1.77 11.95 -5.14
CA PRO A 191 1.50 13.32 -5.58
C PRO A 191 0.29 13.45 -6.51
N ASP A 192 -0.39 14.60 -6.45
CA ASP A 192 -1.61 14.89 -7.23
C ASP A 192 -1.44 14.68 -8.74
N ARG A 193 -0.25 14.97 -9.30
CA ARG A 193 0.06 14.73 -10.72
C ARG A 193 -0.14 13.27 -11.16
N LEU A 194 -0.06 12.33 -10.22
CA LEU A 194 -0.28 10.89 -10.48
C LEU A 194 -1.72 10.45 -10.18
N ARG A 195 -2.50 11.25 -9.42
CA ARG A 195 -3.86 10.89 -9.02
C ARG A 195 -4.77 10.67 -10.22
N GLU A 196 -4.72 11.55 -11.22
CA GLU A 196 -5.59 11.51 -12.40
C GLU A 196 -5.44 10.22 -13.20
N LYS A 197 -4.24 9.62 -13.18
CA LYS A 197 -3.96 8.32 -13.84
C LYS A 197 -4.77 7.17 -13.25
N PHE A 198 -5.15 7.24 -11.97
CA PHE A 198 -5.77 6.16 -11.21
C PHE A 198 -7.22 6.43 -10.80
N LEU A 199 -7.80 7.55 -11.21
CA LEU A 199 -9.17 7.93 -10.88
C LEU A 199 -10.26 7.16 -11.67
N LYS A 200 -9.89 6.57 -12.79
CA LYS A 200 -10.84 5.88 -13.70
C LYS A 200 -11.08 4.46 -13.30
#